data_4f48cfa5e858f1eb8e59a02928016862
#
_entry.id   4f48cfa5e858f1eb8e59a02928016862
#
_cell.length_a   1.000
_cell.length_b   1.000
_cell.length_c   1.000
_cell.angle_alpha   90.00
_cell.angle_beta   90.00
_cell.angle_gamma   90.00
#
_symmetry.space_group_name_H-M   'P 1'
#
loop_
_entity.id
_entity.type
_entity.pdbx_description
1 polymer ?
#
loop_
_entity_poly.entity_id
_entity_poly.type
_entity_poly.pdbx_seq_one_letter_code
_entity_poly.pdbx_strand_id
1 'polypeptide(L)'
;MSLQLDSMAQQSLLAPAYVLGVRVDRVSQLQALDLMDQMITLFRASGNTLPCQQIVTVNTEFVMAAQKNIEFCQAINNAALVVADGIGVVWATRFVGFPTPERITGTDTLVALAKRCAERGYSLFLLGAAPGVAEQTGVCLQALAPGLQIVGTYAGTPALAEEDAIIERIHAANTDVLCVAYGAPSQELWIYRNLPRLPAAVAIGVGGAYDFLTGRQRRAPRAMQRIGLEWLYRLYREPWRWKRMLAIPRFMLLVLLKGREKHVP
;
A
#
# COMPACT_ATOMS: atom_id res chain seq x y z
N MET A 1 -21.48 -9.97 -13.25
CA MET A 1 -20.03 -10.24 -13.26
C MET A 1 -19.30 -9.57 -12.10
N SER A 2 -19.62 -8.33 -11.69
CA SER A 2 -19.06 -7.69 -10.47
C SER A 2 -19.40 -8.45 -9.18
N LEU A 3 -20.61 -8.96 -9.04
CA LEU A 3 -21.04 -9.78 -7.89
C LEU A 3 -20.28 -11.12 -7.72
N GLN A 4 -19.70 -11.67 -8.79
CA GLN A 4 -18.88 -12.89 -8.72
C GLN A 4 -17.45 -12.61 -8.24
N LEU A 5 -16.90 -11.44 -8.54
CA LEU A 5 -15.60 -10.99 -8.02
C LEU A 5 -15.63 -10.80 -6.50
N ASP A 6 -16.70 -10.16 -5.99
CA ASP A 6 -16.91 -9.99 -4.56
C ASP A 6 -17.09 -11.33 -3.84
N SER A 7 -17.81 -12.29 -4.45
CA SER A 7 -18.11 -13.58 -3.83
C SER A 7 -16.90 -14.53 -3.75
N MET A 8 -16.01 -14.53 -4.74
CA MET A 8 -14.84 -15.42 -4.76
C MET A 8 -13.69 -14.90 -3.87
N ALA A 9 -13.48 -13.58 -3.81
CA ALA A 9 -12.52 -12.98 -2.91
C ALA A 9 -12.98 -13.04 -1.43
N GLN A 10 -14.28 -12.94 -1.19
CA GLN A 10 -14.87 -12.99 0.16
C GLN A 10 -14.90 -14.41 0.78
N GLN A 11 -14.87 -15.49 0.00
CA GLN A 11 -15.00 -16.85 0.54
C GLN A 11 -13.75 -17.40 1.26
N SER A 12 -12.57 -16.72 1.17
CA SER A 12 -11.35 -17.18 1.85
C SER A 12 -10.77 -16.20 2.88
N LEU A 13 -11.31 -14.99 2.98
CA LEU A 13 -10.81 -13.98 3.92
C LEU A 13 -11.53 -14.07 5.27
N LEU A 14 -10.75 -14.12 6.34
CA LEU A 14 -11.27 -13.91 7.70
C LEU A 14 -11.87 -12.51 7.80
N ALA A 15 -12.94 -12.36 8.59
CA ALA A 15 -13.55 -11.04 8.84
C ALA A 15 -12.47 -9.99 9.19
N PRO A 16 -12.49 -8.80 8.57
CA PRO A 16 -11.46 -7.78 8.80
C PRO A 16 -11.49 -7.29 10.24
N ALA A 17 -10.36 -6.81 10.72
CA ALA A 17 -10.29 -6.03 11.94
C ALA A 17 -10.62 -4.56 11.63
N TYR A 18 -11.23 -3.86 12.59
CA TYR A 18 -11.38 -2.40 12.52
C TYR A 18 -10.62 -1.77 13.67
N VAL A 19 -9.63 -0.94 13.35
CA VAL A 19 -8.82 -0.23 14.33
C VAL A 19 -9.19 1.24 14.29
N LEU A 20 -9.92 1.72 15.29
CA LEU A 20 -10.46 3.08 15.35
C LEU A 20 -11.26 3.47 14.08
N GLY A 21 -12.04 2.53 13.54
CA GLY A 21 -12.85 2.72 12.33
C GLY A 21 -12.10 2.54 11.01
N VAL A 22 -10.83 2.18 11.04
CA VAL A 22 -10.03 1.86 9.85
C VAL A 22 -9.96 0.35 9.68
N ARG A 23 -10.37 -0.13 8.50
CA ARG A 23 -10.33 -1.55 8.10
C ARG A 23 -8.89 -2.05 8.01
N VAL A 24 -8.67 -3.28 8.45
CA VAL A 24 -7.41 -4.02 8.29
C VAL A 24 -7.75 -5.48 7.99
N ASP A 25 -7.37 -5.95 6.82
CA ASP A 25 -7.61 -7.32 6.41
C ASP A 25 -6.63 -8.27 7.10
N ARG A 26 -7.13 -9.47 7.45
CA ARG A 26 -6.39 -10.46 8.24
C ARG A 26 -5.73 -11.47 7.32
N VAL A 27 -4.75 -11.03 6.57
CA VAL A 27 -4.04 -11.82 5.57
C VAL A 27 -2.54 -11.89 5.87
N SER A 28 -1.89 -12.97 5.44
CA SER A 28 -0.45 -13.06 5.33
C SER A 28 0.06 -12.36 4.06
N GLN A 29 1.37 -12.10 3.99
CA GLN A 29 1.97 -11.53 2.78
C GLN A 29 1.75 -12.41 1.56
N LEU A 30 1.85 -13.74 1.72
CA LEU A 30 1.58 -14.68 0.63
C LEU A 30 0.12 -14.58 0.16
N GLN A 31 -0.84 -14.59 1.07
CA GLN A 31 -2.26 -14.42 0.74
C GLN A 31 -2.54 -13.08 0.06
N ALA A 32 -1.89 -11.99 0.53
CA ALA A 32 -2.03 -10.68 -0.11
C ALA A 32 -1.52 -10.70 -1.56
N LEU A 33 -0.38 -11.33 -1.81
CA LEU A 33 0.17 -11.50 -3.17
C LEU A 33 -0.73 -12.37 -4.05
N ASP A 34 -1.29 -13.46 -3.51
CA ASP A 34 -2.18 -14.35 -4.25
C ASP A 34 -3.50 -13.65 -4.63
N LEU A 35 -4.02 -12.77 -3.74
CA LEU A 35 -5.18 -11.94 -4.06
C LEU A 35 -4.87 -10.92 -5.17
N MET A 36 -3.72 -10.26 -5.10
CA MET A 36 -3.29 -9.35 -6.18
C MET A 36 -3.09 -10.10 -7.50
N ASP A 37 -2.53 -11.31 -7.48
CA ASP A 37 -2.38 -12.19 -8.65
C ASP A 37 -3.74 -12.52 -9.28
N GLN A 38 -4.75 -12.84 -8.47
CA GLN A 38 -6.12 -13.07 -8.93
C GLN A 38 -6.72 -11.81 -9.57
N MET A 39 -6.57 -10.63 -8.94
CA MET A 39 -7.06 -9.36 -9.47
C MET A 39 -6.45 -9.07 -10.86
N ILE A 40 -5.13 -9.27 -11.02
CA ILE A 40 -4.42 -9.04 -12.29
C ILE A 40 -4.89 -10.06 -13.35
N THR A 41 -5.01 -11.32 -12.98
CA THR A 41 -5.46 -12.37 -13.90
C THR A 41 -6.86 -12.08 -14.42
N LEU A 42 -7.79 -11.68 -13.55
CA LEU A 42 -9.16 -11.32 -13.92
C LEU A 42 -9.22 -10.05 -14.79
N PHE A 43 -8.41 -9.06 -14.46
CA PHE A 43 -8.29 -7.83 -15.27
C PHE A 43 -7.84 -8.16 -16.70
N ARG A 44 -6.78 -8.94 -16.87
CA ARG A 44 -6.30 -9.38 -18.18
C ARG A 44 -7.35 -10.23 -18.92
N ALA A 45 -8.02 -11.16 -18.23
CA ALA A 45 -9.06 -12.00 -18.81
C ALA A 45 -10.28 -11.21 -19.28
N SER A 46 -10.56 -10.05 -18.67
CA SER A 46 -11.64 -9.13 -19.08
C SER A 46 -11.28 -8.26 -20.30
N GLY A 47 -10.09 -8.39 -20.86
CA GLY A 47 -9.58 -7.46 -21.87
C GLY A 47 -9.27 -6.08 -21.29
N ASN A 48 -8.82 -6.02 -20.03
CA ASN A 48 -8.46 -4.81 -19.30
C ASN A 48 -9.64 -3.83 -19.08
N THR A 49 -10.85 -4.36 -18.95
CA THR A 49 -12.08 -3.55 -18.78
C THR A 49 -12.56 -3.45 -17.34
N LEU A 50 -12.03 -4.29 -16.43
CA LEU A 50 -12.39 -4.21 -15.01
C LEU A 50 -11.78 -2.96 -14.35
N PRO A 51 -12.44 -2.40 -13.31
CA PRO A 51 -11.90 -1.27 -12.58
C PRO A 51 -10.63 -1.65 -11.82
N CYS A 52 -9.71 -0.67 -11.70
CA CYS A 52 -8.50 -0.81 -10.93
C CYS A 52 -8.81 -1.11 -9.45
N GLN A 53 -8.03 -1.99 -8.83
CA GLN A 53 -8.17 -2.39 -7.44
C GLN A 53 -7.11 -1.71 -6.57
N GLN A 54 -7.53 -0.93 -5.58
CA GLN A 54 -6.60 -0.25 -4.66
C GLN A 54 -6.12 -1.18 -3.56
N ILE A 55 -4.81 -1.19 -3.32
CA ILE A 55 -4.17 -1.86 -2.18
C ILE A 55 -3.56 -0.81 -1.26
N VAL A 56 -3.85 -0.90 0.04
CA VAL A 56 -3.38 0.07 1.04
C VAL A 56 -2.56 -0.63 2.12
N THR A 57 -1.38 -0.09 2.45
CA THR A 57 -0.52 -0.55 3.54
C THR A 57 -0.66 0.38 4.74
N VAL A 58 -1.50 0.00 5.70
CA VAL A 58 -1.90 0.87 6.83
C VAL A 58 -0.91 0.78 7.99
N ASN A 59 -0.43 1.93 8.42
CA ASN A 59 0.36 2.08 9.65
C ASN A 59 -0.34 3.01 10.67
N THR A 60 0.27 3.25 11.81
CA THR A 60 -0.29 4.08 12.87
C THR A 60 -0.55 5.54 12.45
N GLU A 61 0.30 6.10 11.57
CA GLU A 61 0.11 7.44 11.03
C GLU A 61 -1.13 7.51 10.14
N PHE A 62 -1.39 6.47 9.32
CA PHE A 62 -2.59 6.34 8.49
C PHE A 62 -3.86 6.33 9.35
N VAL A 63 -3.90 5.49 10.38
CA VAL A 63 -5.05 5.41 11.28
C VAL A 63 -5.30 6.77 11.95
N MET A 64 -4.26 7.45 12.41
CA MET A 64 -4.39 8.76 13.05
C MET A 64 -4.77 9.88 12.07
N ALA A 65 -4.32 9.81 10.81
CA ALA A 65 -4.74 10.73 9.75
C ALA A 65 -6.22 10.51 9.37
N ALA A 66 -6.66 9.27 9.28
CA ALA A 66 -8.05 8.90 8.99
C ALA A 66 -9.04 9.41 10.07
N GLN A 67 -8.59 9.56 11.32
CA GLN A 67 -9.43 10.19 12.37
C GLN A 67 -9.76 11.65 12.09
N LYS A 68 -8.99 12.33 11.22
CA LYS A 68 -9.13 13.76 10.93
C LYS A 68 -9.57 14.04 9.48
N ASN A 69 -9.49 13.05 8.62
CA ASN A 69 -9.81 13.16 7.21
C ASN A 69 -10.75 12.03 6.80
N ILE A 70 -12.03 12.36 6.64
CA ILE A 70 -13.09 11.41 6.31
C ILE A 70 -12.86 10.79 4.92
N GLU A 71 -12.45 11.59 3.94
CA GLU A 71 -12.16 11.10 2.58
C GLU A 71 -11.02 10.08 2.58
N PHE A 72 -9.96 10.34 3.36
CA PHE A 72 -8.85 9.41 3.52
C PHE A 72 -9.29 8.11 4.22
N CYS A 73 -10.17 8.20 5.23
CA CYS A 73 -10.75 7.03 5.88
C CYS A 73 -11.58 6.20 4.89
N GLN A 74 -12.39 6.86 4.06
CA GLN A 74 -13.18 6.20 3.01
C GLN A 74 -12.29 5.57 1.95
N ALA A 75 -11.23 6.25 1.50
CA ALA A 75 -10.26 5.71 0.55
C ALA A 75 -9.61 4.42 1.06
N ILE A 76 -9.26 4.37 2.35
CA ILE A 76 -8.73 3.13 2.96
C ILE A 76 -9.82 2.06 3.06
N ASN A 77 -10.99 2.38 3.60
CA ASN A 77 -12.03 1.38 3.90
C ASN A 77 -12.67 0.79 2.63
N ASN A 78 -12.68 1.53 1.51
CA ASN A 78 -13.17 1.09 0.21
C ASN A 78 -12.10 0.39 -0.64
N ALA A 79 -10.83 0.36 -0.20
CA ALA A 79 -9.78 -0.34 -0.93
C ALA A 79 -10.08 -1.85 -1.04
N ALA A 80 -9.65 -2.48 -2.13
CA ALA A 80 -9.84 -3.92 -2.34
C ALA A 80 -9.10 -4.76 -1.29
N LEU A 81 -7.92 -4.28 -0.86
CA LEU A 81 -7.13 -4.95 0.17
C LEU A 81 -6.42 -3.93 1.07
N VAL A 82 -6.50 -4.12 2.39
CA VAL A 82 -5.91 -3.24 3.39
C VAL A 82 -5.03 -4.05 4.33
N VAL A 83 -3.71 -3.93 4.20
CA VAL A 83 -2.74 -4.74 4.97
C VAL A 83 -2.07 -3.95 6.09
N ALA A 84 -1.69 -4.63 7.17
CA ALA A 84 -1.07 -4.03 8.34
C ALA A 84 0.43 -3.74 8.12
N ASP A 85 0.80 -2.47 7.88
CA ASP A 85 2.20 -2.01 7.78
C ASP A 85 2.68 -1.40 9.08
N GLY A 86 3.01 -2.05 10.03
CA GLY A 86 3.54 -1.51 11.27
C GLY A 86 3.12 -2.30 12.48
N ILE A 87 4.08 -2.47 13.39
CA ILE A 87 3.86 -3.27 14.60
C ILE A 87 2.73 -2.72 15.47
N GLY A 88 2.51 -1.41 15.47
CA GLY A 88 1.43 -0.79 16.22
C GLY A 88 0.05 -1.20 15.72
N VAL A 89 -0.14 -1.31 14.38
CA VAL A 89 -1.41 -1.77 13.81
C VAL A 89 -1.60 -3.26 14.09
N VAL A 90 -0.56 -4.08 13.92
CA VAL A 90 -0.60 -5.52 14.28
C VAL A 90 -0.93 -5.73 15.76
N TRP A 91 -0.36 -4.90 16.65
CA TRP A 91 -0.72 -4.92 18.07
C TRP A 91 -2.19 -4.55 18.29
N ALA A 92 -2.66 -3.50 17.63
CA ALA A 92 -4.03 -3.03 17.78
C ALA A 92 -5.06 -4.07 17.29
N THR A 93 -4.80 -4.76 16.17
CA THR A 93 -5.69 -5.84 15.70
C THR A 93 -5.79 -7.00 16.71
N ARG A 94 -4.69 -7.33 17.42
CA ARG A 94 -4.71 -8.30 18.52
C ARG A 94 -5.52 -7.78 19.72
N PHE A 95 -5.34 -6.50 20.08
CA PHE A 95 -6.04 -5.88 21.20
C PHE A 95 -7.55 -5.85 21.00
N VAL A 96 -8.02 -5.59 19.78
CA VAL A 96 -9.46 -5.60 19.45
C VAL A 96 -10.04 -7.01 19.24
N GLY A 97 -9.21 -8.07 19.34
CA GLY A 97 -9.66 -9.46 19.25
C GLY A 97 -9.65 -10.08 17.85
N PHE A 98 -9.13 -9.37 16.84
CA PHE A 98 -9.08 -9.80 15.44
C PHE A 98 -7.64 -9.75 14.89
N PRO A 99 -6.73 -10.62 15.38
CA PRO A 99 -5.31 -10.54 15.06
C PRO A 99 -5.02 -10.75 13.58
N THR A 100 -4.18 -9.89 13.01
CA THR A 100 -3.56 -10.14 11.70
C THR A 100 -2.44 -11.18 11.86
N PRO A 101 -2.22 -12.07 10.87
CA PRO A 101 -1.18 -13.10 10.94
C PRO A 101 0.22 -12.51 11.10
N GLU A 102 0.52 -11.46 10.35
CA GLU A 102 1.84 -10.86 10.29
C GLU A 102 1.81 -9.37 9.94
N ARG A 103 2.97 -8.73 10.01
CA ARG A 103 3.19 -7.37 9.54
C ARG A 103 3.60 -7.40 8.08
N ILE A 104 2.89 -6.66 7.21
CA ILE A 104 3.13 -6.57 5.78
C ILE A 104 3.57 -5.14 5.44
N THR A 105 4.88 -4.89 5.29
CA THR A 105 5.40 -3.54 5.03
C THR A 105 5.34 -3.18 3.55
N GLY A 106 5.09 -1.90 3.23
CA GLY A 106 5.06 -1.43 1.84
C GLY A 106 6.34 -1.73 1.05
N THR A 107 7.52 -1.62 1.68
CA THR A 107 8.80 -1.91 1.02
C THR A 107 8.96 -3.40 0.72
N ASP A 108 8.65 -4.28 1.69
CA ASP A 108 8.77 -5.73 1.48
C ASP A 108 7.72 -6.23 0.48
N THR A 109 6.52 -5.64 0.52
CA THR A 109 5.45 -5.91 -0.46
C THR A 109 5.87 -5.52 -1.87
N LEU A 110 6.48 -4.35 -2.06
CA LEU A 110 6.96 -3.91 -3.37
C LEU A 110 7.99 -4.90 -3.96
N VAL A 111 8.96 -5.35 -3.16
CA VAL A 111 9.97 -6.34 -3.60
C VAL A 111 9.32 -7.71 -3.90
N ALA A 112 8.42 -8.17 -3.05
CA ALA A 112 7.74 -9.44 -3.25
C ALA A 112 6.80 -9.40 -4.48
N LEU A 113 6.10 -8.30 -4.68
CA LEU A 113 5.24 -8.05 -5.85
C LEU A 113 6.07 -7.99 -7.14
N ALA A 114 7.24 -7.31 -7.13
CA ALA A 114 8.15 -7.28 -8.26
C ALA A 114 8.63 -8.68 -8.68
N LYS A 115 8.95 -9.55 -7.72
CA LYS A 115 9.30 -10.95 -7.98
C LYS A 115 8.12 -11.71 -8.58
N ARG A 116 6.93 -11.57 -8.02
CA ARG A 116 5.71 -12.18 -8.56
C ARG A 116 5.41 -11.68 -9.98
N CYS A 117 5.61 -10.39 -10.26
CA CYS A 117 5.45 -9.82 -11.60
C CYS A 117 6.47 -10.44 -12.59
N ALA A 118 7.73 -10.62 -12.19
CA ALA A 118 8.74 -11.28 -13.02
C ALA A 118 8.36 -12.74 -13.34
N GLU A 119 7.88 -13.49 -12.34
CA GLU A 119 7.46 -14.89 -12.47
C GLU A 119 6.22 -15.06 -13.38
N ARG A 120 5.29 -14.12 -13.33
CA ARG A 120 4.00 -14.15 -14.03
C ARG A 120 3.98 -13.36 -15.35
N GLY A 121 5.05 -12.62 -15.65
CA GLY A 121 5.10 -11.74 -16.83
C GLY A 121 4.12 -10.56 -16.73
N TYR A 122 3.94 -10.00 -15.52
CA TYR A 122 3.14 -8.80 -15.31
C TYR A 122 4.00 -7.55 -15.47
N SER A 123 3.38 -6.50 -16.00
CA SER A 123 3.99 -5.20 -16.21
C SER A 123 3.84 -4.29 -15.01
N LEU A 124 4.92 -3.57 -14.64
CA LEU A 124 4.98 -2.68 -13.49
C LEU A 124 5.27 -1.25 -13.93
N PHE A 125 4.45 -0.29 -13.50
CA PHE A 125 4.68 1.15 -13.68
C PHE A 125 5.02 1.79 -12.33
N LEU A 126 6.09 2.60 -12.29
CA LEU A 126 6.55 3.29 -11.10
C LEU A 126 6.26 4.79 -11.20
N LEU A 127 5.36 5.29 -10.35
CA LEU A 127 4.89 6.66 -10.32
C LEU A 127 5.31 7.36 -9.03
N GLY A 128 5.77 8.59 -9.13
CA GLY A 128 6.04 9.44 -7.97
C GLY A 128 7.51 9.48 -7.56
N ALA A 129 7.74 9.94 -6.34
CA ALA A 129 9.04 10.29 -5.74
C ALA A 129 9.72 11.47 -6.46
N ALA A 130 10.96 11.79 -6.06
CA ALA A 130 11.74 12.84 -6.71
C ALA A 130 12.20 12.41 -8.12
N PRO A 131 12.46 13.34 -9.03
CA PRO A 131 12.97 13.03 -10.37
C PRO A 131 14.18 12.08 -10.33
N GLY A 132 14.16 11.06 -11.19
CA GLY A 132 15.20 10.03 -11.27
C GLY A 132 15.12 8.91 -10.23
N VAL A 133 14.26 9.03 -9.21
CA VAL A 133 14.14 8.00 -8.15
C VAL A 133 13.35 6.79 -8.62
N ALA A 134 12.26 6.99 -9.36
CA ALA A 134 11.46 5.91 -9.91
C ALA A 134 12.29 5.06 -10.88
N GLU A 135 13.10 5.69 -11.73
CA GLU A 135 14.02 5.03 -12.67
C GLU A 135 15.06 4.18 -11.93
N GLN A 136 15.73 4.76 -10.92
CA GLN A 136 16.68 4.03 -10.08
C GLN A 136 16.04 2.87 -9.35
N THR A 137 14.79 3.07 -8.86
CA THR A 137 14.01 2.00 -8.22
C THR A 137 13.74 0.86 -9.19
N GLY A 138 13.40 1.17 -10.45
CA GLY A 138 13.21 0.17 -11.50
C GLY A 138 14.47 -0.69 -11.70
N VAL A 139 15.64 -0.06 -11.81
CA VAL A 139 16.93 -0.77 -11.91
C VAL A 139 17.17 -1.67 -10.70
N CYS A 140 16.95 -1.17 -9.48
CA CYS A 140 17.10 -1.96 -8.26
C CYS A 140 16.14 -3.16 -8.21
N LEU A 141 14.89 -2.97 -8.62
CA LEU A 141 13.89 -4.04 -8.64
C LEU A 141 14.22 -5.11 -9.70
N GLN A 142 14.68 -4.71 -10.89
CA GLN A 142 15.11 -5.64 -11.93
C GLN A 142 16.33 -6.45 -11.50
N ALA A 143 17.26 -5.88 -10.74
CA ALA A 143 18.38 -6.60 -10.15
C ALA A 143 17.92 -7.64 -9.11
N LEU A 144 16.84 -7.36 -8.35
CA LEU A 144 16.26 -8.26 -7.35
C LEU A 144 15.28 -9.29 -7.93
N ALA A 145 14.71 -9.00 -9.09
CA ALA A 145 13.73 -9.81 -9.81
C ALA A 145 14.05 -9.82 -11.31
N PRO A 146 15.03 -10.64 -11.75
CA PRO A 146 15.38 -10.76 -13.16
C PRO A 146 14.17 -11.16 -14.00
N GLY A 147 13.98 -10.49 -15.15
CA GLY A 147 12.81 -10.66 -16.00
C GLY A 147 11.63 -9.74 -15.69
N LEU A 148 11.70 -8.92 -14.63
CA LEU A 148 10.69 -7.93 -14.33
C LEU A 148 10.55 -6.90 -15.46
N GLN A 149 9.31 -6.72 -15.93
CA GLN A 149 8.96 -5.75 -16.96
C GLN A 149 8.56 -4.41 -16.31
N ILE A 150 9.50 -3.45 -16.24
CA ILE A 150 9.19 -2.06 -15.90
C ILE A 150 8.77 -1.37 -17.20
N VAL A 151 7.47 -1.12 -17.36
CA VAL A 151 6.88 -0.57 -18.59
C VAL A 151 6.84 0.96 -18.59
N GLY A 152 7.08 1.60 -17.44
CA GLY A 152 7.18 3.05 -17.34
C GLY A 152 7.60 3.52 -15.97
N THR A 153 8.18 4.71 -15.96
CA THR A 153 8.55 5.46 -14.76
C THR A 153 8.17 6.92 -14.96
N TYR A 154 7.62 7.57 -13.96
CA TYR A 154 7.33 8.98 -14.03
C TYR A 154 7.28 9.60 -12.62
N ALA A 155 7.95 10.71 -12.41
CA ALA A 155 7.89 11.40 -11.13
C ALA A 155 6.51 12.04 -10.91
N GLY A 156 6.09 12.96 -11.74
CA GLY A 156 4.81 13.65 -11.68
C GLY A 156 4.46 14.22 -10.31
N THR A 157 3.25 14.72 -10.18
CA THR A 157 2.70 15.20 -8.90
C THR A 157 1.26 14.72 -8.70
N PRO A 158 0.73 14.67 -7.46
CA PRO A 158 -0.66 14.31 -7.21
C PRO A 158 -1.65 15.44 -7.51
N ALA A 159 -1.21 16.51 -8.20
CA ALA A 159 -2.03 17.66 -8.55
C ALA A 159 -3.07 17.31 -9.64
N LEU A 160 -4.28 17.83 -9.50
CA LEU A 160 -5.38 17.61 -10.46
C LEU A 160 -4.99 17.94 -11.90
N ALA A 161 -4.18 19.00 -12.10
CA ALA A 161 -3.75 19.43 -13.42
C ALA A 161 -2.87 18.42 -14.19
N GLU A 162 -2.23 17.48 -13.48
CA GLU A 162 -1.37 16.46 -14.10
C GLU A 162 -2.07 15.11 -14.27
N GLU A 163 -3.26 14.91 -13.72
CA GLU A 163 -3.91 13.58 -13.66
C GLU A 163 -4.14 13.00 -15.05
N ASP A 164 -4.66 13.76 -15.99
CA ASP A 164 -4.97 13.28 -17.33
C ASP A 164 -3.72 12.81 -18.06
N ALA A 165 -2.64 13.60 -18.00
CA ALA A 165 -1.37 13.27 -18.63
C ALA A 165 -0.72 12.03 -17.98
N ILE A 166 -0.86 11.85 -16.65
CA ILE A 166 -0.36 10.67 -15.94
C ILE A 166 -1.14 9.43 -16.34
N ILE A 167 -2.48 9.51 -16.38
CA ILE A 167 -3.34 8.39 -16.76
C ILE A 167 -3.08 7.95 -18.20
N GLU A 168 -2.92 8.89 -19.11
CA GLU A 168 -2.58 8.59 -20.51
C GLU A 168 -1.24 7.85 -20.63
N ARG A 169 -0.21 8.23 -19.86
CA ARG A 169 1.07 7.52 -19.80
C ARG A 169 0.94 6.09 -19.29
N ILE A 170 0.16 5.89 -18.22
CA ILE A 170 -0.12 4.57 -17.67
C ILE A 170 -0.87 3.70 -18.68
N HIS A 171 -1.83 4.29 -19.40
CA HIS A 171 -2.57 3.61 -20.46
C HIS A 171 -1.66 3.17 -21.62
N ALA A 172 -0.85 4.09 -22.14
CA ALA A 172 0.08 3.81 -23.24
C ALA A 172 1.11 2.73 -22.89
N ALA A 173 1.42 2.57 -21.60
CA ALA A 173 2.37 1.57 -21.10
C ALA A 173 1.77 0.16 -20.92
N ASN A 174 0.46 -0.05 -21.08
CA ASN A 174 -0.22 -1.33 -20.82
C ASN A 174 0.14 -1.90 -19.43
N THR A 175 -0.19 -1.16 -18.41
CA THR A 175 0.22 -1.41 -17.02
C THR A 175 -0.69 -2.42 -16.34
N ASP A 176 -0.15 -3.46 -15.72
CA ASP A 176 -0.90 -4.35 -14.81
C ASP A 176 -0.88 -3.82 -13.37
N VAL A 177 0.30 -3.41 -12.91
CA VAL A 177 0.53 -2.96 -11.53
C VAL A 177 1.09 -1.53 -11.51
N LEU A 178 0.38 -0.64 -10.84
CA LEU A 178 0.80 0.74 -10.61
C LEU A 178 1.29 0.92 -9.17
N CYS A 179 2.57 1.27 -9.00
CA CYS A 179 3.13 1.63 -7.71
C CYS A 179 3.24 3.15 -7.58
N VAL A 180 2.63 3.73 -6.54
CA VAL A 180 2.56 5.19 -6.36
C VAL A 180 3.33 5.62 -5.12
N ALA A 181 4.27 6.56 -5.28
CA ALA A 181 5.17 7.06 -4.23
C ALA A 181 5.04 8.57 -4.01
N TYR A 182 3.82 9.09 -3.87
CA TYR A 182 3.56 10.49 -3.51
C TYR A 182 3.54 10.76 -2.00
N GLY A 183 3.63 9.69 -1.20
CA GLY A 183 3.50 9.74 0.25
C GLY A 183 2.04 9.86 0.72
N ALA A 184 1.80 9.35 1.95
CA ALA A 184 0.48 9.42 2.56
C ALA A 184 0.18 10.83 3.15
N PRO A 185 -1.06 11.31 3.05
CA PRO A 185 -2.26 10.66 2.48
C PRO A 185 -2.40 10.82 0.95
N SER A 186 -1.52 11.63 0.31
CA SER A 186 -1.71 12.08 -1.07
C SER A 186 -1.78 10.93 -2.08
N GLN A 187 -0.96 9.87 -1.91
CA GLN A 187 -0.95 8.73 -2.81
C GLN A 187 -2.25 7.93 -2.76
N GLU A 188 -2.79 7.67 -1.58
CA GLU A 188 -4.05 6.92 -1.42
C GLU A 188 -5.24 7.71 -1.96
N LEU A 189 -5.29 9.01 -1.68
CA LEU A 189 -6.34 9.90 -2.19
C LEU A 189 -6.26 10.04 -3.71
N TRP A 190 -5.04 10.16 -4.27
CA TRP A 190 -4.84 10.21 -5.72
C TRP A 190 -5.32 8.91 -6.39
N ILE A 191 -4.92 7.75 -5.86
CA ILE A 191 -5.37 6.45 -6.38
C ILE A 191 -6.89 6.37 -6.28
N TYR A 192 -7.47 6.61 -5.09
CA TYR A 192 -8.91 6.50 -4.83
C TYR A 192 -9.74 7.36 -5.78
N ARG A 193 -9.35 8.62 -5.98
CA ARG A 193 -10.02 9.55 -6.88
C ARG A 193 -9.97 9.09 -8.34
N ASN A 194 -8.90 8.43 -8.74
CA ASN A 194 -8.68 8.01 -10.11
C ASN A 194 -9.06 6.54 -10.40
N LEU A 195 -9.46 5.74 -9.40
CA LEU A 195 -9.81 4.32 -9.58
C LEU A 195 -10.68 4.03 -10.80
N PRO A 196 -11.78 4.80 -11.09
CA PRO A 196 -12.68 4.50 -12.21
C PRO A 196 -12.02 4.64 -13.59
N ARG A 197 -10.89 5.36 -13.67
CA ARG A 197 -10.21 5.70 -14.92
C ARG A 197 -8.76 5.20 -15.01
N LEU A 198 -8.25 4.55 -13.93
CA LEU A 198 -6.90 3.99 -13.94
C LEU A 198 -6.84 2.73 -14.80
N PRO A 199 -6.05 2.71 -15.87
CA PRO A 199 -5.91 1.57 -16.76
C PRO A 199 -4.86 0.58 -16.23
N ALA A 200 -5.06 0.09 -15.02
CA ALA A 200 -4.21 -0.88 -14.36
C ALA A 200 -5.08 -1.85 -13.54
N ALA A 201 -4.65 -3.09 -13.37
CA ALA A 201 -5.37 -4.06 -12.55
C ALA A 201 -5.32 -3.69 -11.05
N VAL A 202 -4.12 -3.33 -10.59
CA VAL A 202 -3.84 -3.04 -9.18
C VAL A 202 -3.06 -1.74 -9.06
N ALA A 203 -3.44 -0.88 -8.10
CA ALA A 203 -2.70 0.30 -7.70
C ALA A 203 -2.36 0.24 -6.21
N ILE A 204 -1.09 0.43 -5.86
CA ILE A 204 -0.60 0.36 -4.48
C ILE A 204 0.21 1.59 -4.11
N GLY A 205 -0.11 2.22 -2.96
CA GLY A 205 0.69 3.27 -2.36
C GLY A 205 1.91 2.67 -1.64
N VAL A 206 3.11 3.01 -2.09
CA VAL A 206 4.38 2.45 -1.57
C VAL A 206 5.21 3.49 -0.79
N GLY A 207 4.82 4.76 -0.81
CA GLY A 207 5.44 5.85 -0.05
C GLY A 207 6.97 5.90 -0.21
N GLY A 208 7.69 5.87 0.93
CA GLY A 208 9.15 5.95 0.95
C GLY A 208 9.89 4.67 0.54
N ALA A 209 9.22 3.65 0.00
CA ALA A 209 9.87 2.40 -0.41
C ALA A 209 10.94 2.62 -1.49
N TYR A 210 10.72 3.59 -2.39
CA TYR A 210 11.69 3.93 -3.43
C TYR A 210 13.00 4.48 -2.84
N ASP A 211 12.91 5.36 -1.82
CA ASP A 211 14.09 5.90 -1.16
C ASP A 211 14.91 4.82 -0.43
N PHE A 212 14.24 3.80 0.11
CA PHE A 212 14.92 2.66 0.73
C PHE A 212 15.62 1.77 -0.29
N LEU A 213 14.97 1.47 -1.42
CA LEU A 213 15.53 0.61 -2.46
C LEU A 213 16.72 1.26 -3.17
N THR A 214 16.64 2.58 -3.38
CA THR A 214 17.73 3.35 -4.02
C THR A 214 18.85 3.73 -3.05
N GLY A 215 18.73 3.38 -1.76
CA GLY A 215 19.73 3.71 -0.73
C GLY A 215 19.76 5.17 -0.30
N ARG A 216 18.85 6.01 -0.80
CA ARG A 216 18.70 7.42 -0.37
C ARG A 216 18.35 7.52 1.11
N GLN A 217 17.54 6.57 1.59
CA GLN A 217 17.27 6.38 3.00
C GLN A 217 17.76 5.01 3.46
N ARG A 218 18.43 4.96 4.61
CA ARG A 218 18.84 3.68 5.19
C ARG A 218 17.72 3.09 6.02
N ARG A 219 17.36 1.85 5.72
CA ARG A 219 16.42 1.09 6.54
C ARG A 219 17.05 0.73 7.89
N ALA A 220 16.23 0.61 8.93
CA ALA A 220 16.70 0.17 10.24
C ALA A 220 17.38 -1.21 10.16
N PRO A 221 18.34 -1.53 11.03
CA PRO A 221 18.91 -2.87 11.14
C PRO A 221 17.82 -3.92 11.31
N ARG A 222 18.03 -5.12 10.74
CA ARG A 222 17.03 -6.21 10.76
C ARG A 222 16.53 -6.55 12.18
N ALA A 223 17.40 -6.48 13.19
CA ALA A 223 17.01 -6.70 14.57
C ALA A 223 15.96 -5.68 15.04
N MET A 224 16.16 -4.38 14.75
CA MET A 224 15.20 -3.32 15.08
C MET A 224 13.88 -3.46 14.30
N GLN A 225 13.95 -3.90 13.03
CA GLN A 225 12.75 -4.18 12.24
C GLN A 225 11.90 -5.29 12.86
N ARG A 226 12.54 -6.39 13.32
CA ARG A 226 11.85 -7.55 13.94
C ARG A 226 11.14 -7.20 15.25
N ILE A 227 11.74 -6.35 16.07
CA ILE A 227 11.16 -5.91 17.35
C ILE A 227 10.27 -4.67 17.24
N GLY A 228 10.06 -4.15 15.99
CA GLY A 228 9.16 -3.04 15.73
C GLY A 228 9.70 -1.66 16.10
N LEU A 229 11.01 -1.51 16.30
CA LEU A 229 11.67 -0.24 16.63
C LEU A 229 12.18 0.54 15.39
N GLU A 230 11.69 0.21 14.21
CA GLU A 230 12.05 0.90 12.96
C GLU A 230 11.70 2.41 13.03
N TRP A 231 10.57 2.76 13.66
CA TRP A 231 10.17 4.14 13.88
C TRP A 231 11.15 4.94 14.74
N LEU A 232 11.75 4.31 15.77
CA LEU A 232 12.74 4.93 16.64
C LEU A 232 14.05 5.21 15.89
N TYR A 233 14.50 4.24 15.07
CA TYR A 233 15.65 4.44 14.20
C TYR A 233 15.43 5.58 13.21
N ARG A 234 14.23 5.67 12.62
CA ARG A 234 13.85 6.78 11.74
C ARG A 234 13.85 8.12 12.48
N LEU A 235 13.34 8.17 13.70
CA LEU A 235 13.38 9.38 14.52
C LEU A 235 14.80 9.83 14.82
N TYR A 236 15.69 8.88 15.13
CA TYR A 236 17.11 9.17 15.35
C TYR A 236 17.79 9.74 14.09
N ARG A 237 17.49 9.19 12.93
CA ARG A 237 18.06 9.61 11.65
C ARG A 237 17.44 10.90 11.11
N GLU A 238 16.18 11.14 11.40
CA GLU A 238 15.35 12.24 10.90
C GLU A 238 14.63 12.92 12.08
N PRO A 239 15.33 13.68 12.96
CA PRO A 239 14.73 14.26 14.16
C PRO A 239 13.55 15.19 13.88
N TRP A 240 13.50 15.85 12.72
CA TRP A 240 12.39 16.71 12.30
C TRP A 240 11.05 15.96 12.18
N ARG A 241 11.05 14.64 12.12
CA ARG A 241 9.84 13.79 12.11
C ARG A 241 9.18 13.64 13.48
N TRP A 242 9.73 14.23 14.55
CA TRP A 242 9.19 14.05 15.91
C TRP A 242 7.68 14.33 16.01
N LYS A 243 7.17 15.36 15.28
CA LYS A 243 5.73 15.67 15.25
C LYS A 243 4.89 14.52 14.70
N ARG A 244 5.40 13.81 13.70
CA ARG A 244 4.73 12.62 13.11
C ARG A 244 4.78 11.43 14.09
N MET A 245 5.90 11.29 14.81
CA MET A 245 6.07 10.20 15.78
C MET A 245 5.13 10.34 16.99
N LEU A 246 4.64 11.55 17.31
CA LEU A 246 3.58 11.75 18.31
C LEU A 246 2.26 11.03 17.95
N ALA A 247 2.08 10.61 16.71
CA ALA A 247 0.96 9.77 16.32
C ALA A 247 0.99 8.41 17.05
N ILE A 248 2.18 7.85 17.35
CA ILE A 248 2.30 6.53 17.98
C ILE A 248 1.71 6.50 19.39
N PRO A 249 2.17 7.33 20.37
CA PRO A 249 1.58 7.31 21.71
C PRO A 249 0.09 7.72 21.71
N ARG A 250 -0.31 8.65 20.85
CA ARG A 250 -1.73 9.02 20.70
C ARG A 250 -2.57 7.86 20.17
N PHE A 251 -2.06 7.14 19.17
CA PHE A 251 -2.69 5.94 18.64
C PHE A 251 -2.86 4.88 19.72
N MET A 252 -1.80 4.56 20.47
CA MET A 252 -1.85 3.58 21.56
C MET A 252 -2.90 3.94 22.60
N LEU A 253 -2.91 5.21 23.04
CA LEU A 253 -3.91 5.70 24.00
C LEU A 253 -5.34 5.57 23.46
N LEU A 254 -5.59 5.98 22.22
CA LEU A 254 -6.92 5.89 21.63
C LEU A 254 -7.38 4.43 21.43
N VAL A 255 -6.49 3.53 21.05
CA VAL A 255 -6.81 2.11 20.96
C VAL A 255 -7.17 1.53 22.31
N LEU A 256 -6.45 1.88 23.37
CA LEU A 256 -6.76 1.43 24.73
C LEU A 256 -8.12 1.94 25.23
N LEU A 257 -8.45 3.21 24.93
CA LEU A 257 -9.69 3.85 25.41
C LEU A 257 -10.91 3.49 24.57
N LYS A 258 -10.77 3.36 23.24
CA LYS A 258 -11.91 3.30 22.30
C LYS A 258 -11.82 2.12 21.32
N GLY A 259 -10.75 1.35 21.34
CA GLY A 259 -10.49 0.33 20.31
C GLY A 259 -11.56 -0.77 20.28
N ARG A 260 -12.15 -1.10 21.42
CA ARG A 260 -13.21 -2.11 21.50
C ARG A 260 -14.60 -1.59 21.16
N GLU A 261 -14.83 -0.29 21.30
CA GLU A 261 -16.13 0.32 21.03
C GLU A 261 -16.38 0.56 19.53
N LYS A 262 -15.30 0.82 18.77
CA LYS A 262 -15.34 1.11 17.32
C LYS A 262 -15.02 -0.10 16.44
N HIS A 263 -15.36 -1.30 16.89
CA HIS A 263 -15.11 -2.54 16.14
C HIS A 263 -16.31 -2.93 15.26
N VAL A 264 -17.39 -2.14 15.29
CA VAL A 264 -18.57 -2.36 14.43
C VAL A 264 -18.39 -1.55 13.14
N PRO A 265 -18.64 -2.16 11.95
CA PRO A 265 -18.61 -1.47 10.66
C PRO A 265 -19.64 -0.36 10.58
#